data_f7c949f17d4c05efd94ebadae2ff643a
#
_entry.id   f7c949f17d4c05efd94ebadae2ff643a
#
_cell.length_a   1.000
_cell.length_b   1.000
_cell.length_c   1.000
_cell.angle_alpha   90.00
_cell.angle_beta   90.00
_cell.angle_gamma   90.00
#
_symmetry.space_group_name_H-M   'P 1'
#
loop_
_entity.id
_entity.type
_entity.pdbx_description
1 polymer ?
#
loop_
_entity_poly.entity_id
_entity_poly.type
_entity_poly.pdbx_seq_one_letter_code
_entity_poly.pdbx_strand_id
1 'polypeptide(L)'
;MAGNDHSQTQLALEEGTAPPLVPPKPTLPKLREAAAGCRACDLWKTGTQTVFGEGRRTAEILFVGEQPGDKEDLAGQPFVGPAGRVLDEGLDAAGIDRKLAYVTNAVKHFKWQPRGKRRIHQKPNAAELAACRPWLDAEVAVVKPKVVVALGATAAQSLLGRQFRVTKQRGVPVESDLAPHVVATVHPSSILRQETDED
;
A
#
# COMPACT_ATOMS: atom_id res chain seq x y z
N MET A 1 32.39 38.02 -15.91
CA MET A 1 32.21 36.85 -16.78
C MET A 1 31.26 35.92 -16.03
N ALA A 2 29.98 36.00 -16.36
CA ALA A 2 28.96 35.16 -15.78
C ALA A 2 28.61 34.11 -16.84
N GLY A 3 28.95 32.84 -16.58
CA GLY A 3 28.71 31.71 -17.44
C GLY A 3 27.53 30.87 -16.93
N ASN A 4 26.47 30.96 -17.66
CA ASN A 4 25.36 30.01 -17.91
C ASN A 4 25.28 28.74 -17.05
N ASP A 5 24.42 28.78 -16.07
CA ASP A 5 23.86 27.58 -15.40
C ASP A 5 22.38 27.37 -15.81
N HIS A 6 22.11 27.42 -17.12
CA HIS A 6 20.77 27.15 -17.68
C HIS A 6 20.67 25.82 -18.42
N SER A 7 21.78 25.07 -18.54
CA SER A 7 21.81 23.83 -19.34
C SER A 7 21.40 22.57 -18.57
N GLN A 8 21.44 22.55 -17.24
CA GLN A 8 21.11 21.33 -16.48
C GLN A 8 19.61 21.16 -16.21
N THR A 9 18.86 22.24 -16.22
CA THR A 9 17.39 22.15 -16.00
C THR A 9 16.64 21.75 -17.27
N GLN A 10 17.21 21.98 -18.45
CA GLN A 10 16.58 21.64 -19.73
C GLN A 10 16.81 20.19 -20.15
N LEU A 11 17.92 19.57 -19.74
CA LEU A 11 18.22 18.15 -20.05
C LEU A 11 17.34 17.15 -19.27
N ALA A 12 16.79 17.54 -18.11
CA ALA A 12 15.88 16.71 -17.32
C ALA A 12 14.45 16.62 -17.90
N LEU A 13 14.10 17.46 -18.87
CA LEU A 13 12.78 17.46 -19.51
C LEU A 13 12.73 16.61 -20.80
N GLU A 14 13.88 16.17 -21.32
CA GLU A 14 13.96 15.40 -22.58
C GLU A 14 13.98 13.87 -22.35
N GLU A 15 14.17 13.40 -21.13
CA GLU A 15 14.16 11.96 -20.80
C GLU A 15 12.84 11.48 -20.20
N GLY A 16 11.68 11.88 -20.69
CA GLY A 16 10.39 11.20 -20.45
C GLY A 16 10.07 10.83 -18.99
N THR A 17 10.67 11.48 -17.99
CA THR A 17 10.34 11.26 -16.57
C THR A 17 8.99 11.90 -16.27
N ALA A 18 8.00 11.06 -16.00
CA ALA A 18 6.72 11.53 -15.50
C ALA A 18 6.94 12.53 -14.34
N PRO A 19 6.15 13.61 -14.25
CA PRO A 19 6.27 14.57 -13.15
C PRO A 19 6.21 13.83 -11.81
N PRO A 20 6.91 14.30 -10.76
CA PRO A 20 6.94 13.62 -9.48
C PRO A 20 5.51 13.45 -8.95
N LEU A 21 5.11 12.20 -8.73
CA LEU A 21 3.76 11.85 -8.24
C LEU A 21 3.47 12.49 -6.88
N VAL A 22 4.49 12.51 -6.03
CA VAL A 22 4.37 13.00 -4.66
C VAL A 22 4.55 14.51 -4.61
N PRO A 23 3.56 15.27 -4.08
CA PRO A 23 3.66 16.73 -3.99
C PRO A 23 4.77 17.17 -3.03
N PRO A 24 5.35 18.38 -3.23
CA PRO A 24 6.33 18.94 -2.30
C PRO A 24 5.69 19.18 -0.92
N LYS A 25 6.47 18.96 0.16
CA LYS A 25 6.01 19.05 1.56
C LYS A 25 4.72 18.26 1.79
N PRO A 26 4.78 16.92 1.62
CA PRO A 26 3.61 16.07 1.66
C PRO A 26 2.95 16.06 3.05
N THR A 27 1.63 16.01 3.05
CA THR A 27 0.78 15.68 4.21
C THR A 27 -0.22 14.63 3.76
N LEU A 28 -0.82 13.86 4.69
CA LEU A 28 -1.80 12.82 4.30
C LEU A 28 -2.94 13.38 3.44
N PRO A 29 -3.54 14.55 3.74
CA PRO A 29 -4.56 15.14 2.85
C PRO A 29 -4.03 15.46 1.44
N LYS A 30 -2.85 16.11 1.33
CA LYS A 30 -2.25 16.42 0.03
C LYS A 30 -1.89 15.19 -0.78
N LEU A 31 -1.39 14.14 -0.11
CA LEU A 31 -1.07 12.87 -0.76
C LEU A 31 -2.34 12.20 -1.29
N ARG A 32 -3.41 12.16 -0.50
CA ARG A 32 -4.70 11.59 -0.90
C ARG A 32 -5.30 12.33 -2.10
N GLU A 33 -5.29 13.66 -2.07
CA GLU A 33 -5.76 14.50 -3.17
C GLU A 33 -4.96 14.25 -4.46
N ALA A 34 -3.63 14.26 -4.38
CA ALA A 34 -2.78 14.00 -5.53
C ALA A 34 -2.91 12.56 -6.06
N ALA A 35 -3.05 11.57 -5.16
CA ALA A 35 -3.23 10.16 -5.54
C ALA A 35 -4.58 9.90 -6.23
N ALA A 36 -5.62 10.69 -5.97
CA ALA A 36 -6.94 10.54 -6.61
C ALA A 36 -6.86 10.65 -8.14
N GLY A 37 -5.90 11.41 -8.67
CA GLY A 37 -5.64 11.54 -10.11
C GLY A 37 -4.52 10.64 -10.65
N CYS A 38 -4.03 9.68 -9.89
CA CYS A 38 -2.87 8.88 -10.26
C CYS A 38 -3.13 8.00 -11.50
N ARG A 39 -2.23 8.12 -12.50
CA ARG A 39 -2.23 7.34 -13.75
C ARG A 39 -0.86 6.70 -14.02
N ALA A 40 -0.06 6.44 -12.99
CA ALA A 40 1.29 5.90 -13.12
C ALA A 40 1.35 4.45 -13.63
N CYS A 41 0.26 3.71 -13.55
CA CYS A 41 0.11 2.35 -14.11
C CYS A 41 -1.33 2.15 -14.62
N ASP A 42 -1.56 1.12 -15.42
CA ASP A 42 -2.86 0.89 -16.08
C ASP A 42 -4.01 0.50 -15.15
N LEU A 43 -3.77 0.28 -13.87
CA LEU A 43 -4.81 -0.13 -12.92
C LEU A 43 -5.88 0.95 -12.69
N TRP A 44 -5.58 2.23 -12.94
CA TRP A 44 -6.56 3.31 -12.89
C TRP A 44 -7.68 3.13 -13.94
N LYS A 45 -7.44 2.39 -15.02
CA LYS A 45 -8.42 2.13 -16.09
C LYS A 45 -9.50 1.14 -15.65
N THR A 46 -9.17 0.25 -14.73
CA THR A 46 -10.03 -0.84 -14.28
C THR A 46 -10.56 -0.66 -12.86
N GLY A 47 -9.80 0.00 -11.98
CA GLY A 47 -10.25 0.37 -10.66
C GLY A 47 -11.33 1.46 -10.73
N THR A 48 -12.28 1.44 -9.80
CA THR A 48 -13.33 2.46 -9.70
C THR A 48 -12.76 3.80 -9.23
N GLN A 49 -11.81 3.74 -8.31
CA GLN A 49 -11.15 4.90 -7.74
C GLN A 49 -9.82 4.52 -7.08
N THR A 50 -9.03 5.52 -6.71
CA THR A 50 -7.87 5.33 -5.87
C THR A 50 -8.31 5.06 -4.43
N VAL A 51 -7.84 3.98 -3.83
CA VAL A 51 -8.02 3.65 -2.41
C VAL A 51 -6.74 4.01 -1.67
N PHE A 52 -6.69 5.20 -1.11
CA PHE A 52 -5.55 5.69 -0.35
C PHE A 52 -5.58 5.20 1.09
N GLY A 53 -4.43 5.26 1.79
CA GLY A 53 -4.35 4.82 3.18
C GLY A 53 -5.21 5.66 4.12
N GLU A 54 -5.59 5.08 5.26
CA GLU A 54 -6.45 5.69 6.27
C GLU A 54 -5.91 5.51 7.68
N GLY A 55 -6.07 6.53 8.50
CA GLY A 55 -5.61 6.58 9.89
C GLY A 55 -5.02 7.95 10.25
N ARG A 56 -4.59 8.06 11.50
CA ARG A 56 -4.00 9.30 12.02
C ARG A 56 -2.55 9.45 11.55
N ARG A 57 -2.13 10.68 11.29
CA ARG A 57 -0.71 11.00 11.04
C ARG A 57 0.21 10.54 12.17
N THR A 58 -0.30 10.51 13.39
CA THR A 58 0.43 10.11 14.60
C THR A 58 0.26 8.63 14.94
N ALA A 59 -0.16 7.80 13.98
CA ALA A 59 -0.28 6.36 14.18
C ALA A 59 1.09 5.74 14.48
N GLU A 60 1.16 4.92 15.51
CA GLU A 60 2.39 4.23 15.89
C GLU A 60 2.60 2.94 15.11
N ILE A 61 1.50 2.35 14.59
CA ILE A 61 1.54 1.11 13.82
C ILE A 61 0.94 1.38 12.43
N LEU A 62 1.65 0.96 11.40
CA LEU A 62 1.22 1.07 10.00
C LEU A 62 1.11 -0.32 9.39
N PHE A 63 -0.11 -0.68 8.94
CA PHE A 63 -0.40 -1.95 8.27
C PHE A 63 -0.40 -1.75 6.76
N VAL A 64 0.29 -2.63 6.03
CA VAL A 64 0.38 -2.61 4.57
C VAL A 64 -0.17 -3.91 4.00
N GLY A 65 -1.28 -3.83 3.28
CA GLY A 65 -1.81 -4.93 2.47
C GLY A 65 -1.25 -4.95 1.05
N GLU A 66 -1.79 -5.84 0.21
CA GLU A 66 -1.39 -5.98 -1.20
C GLU A 66 -2.01 -4.88 -2.06
N GLN A 67 -3.33 -4.87 -2.17
CA GLN A 67 -4.14 -3.92 -2.94
C GLN A 67 -5.57 -3.89 -2.40
N PRO A 68 -6.39 -2.89 -2.77
CA PRO A 68 -7.82 -2.88 -2.45
C PRO A 68 -8.53 -4.13 -2.97
N GLY A 69 -9.53 -4.61 -2.25
CA GLY A 69 -10.50 -5.57 -2.76
C GLY A 69 -11.70 -4.87 -3.41
N ASP A 70 -12.70 -5.67 -3.83
CA ASP A 70 -13.92 -5.16 -4.48
C ASP A 70 -14.70 -4.17 -3.61
N LYS A 71 -14.83 -4.46 -2.33
CA LYS A 71 -15.55 -3.58 -1.39
C LYS A 71 -14.79 -2.27 -1.13
N GLU A 72 -13.48 -2.37 -0.99
CA GLU A 72 -12.59 -1.22 -0.80
C GLU A 72 -12.59 -0.31 -2.03
N ASP A 73 -12.55 -0.89 -3.24
CA ASP A 73 -12.58 -0.16 -4.50
C ASP A 73 -13.88 0.64 -4.67
N LEU A 74 -15.01 0.05 -4.26
CA LEU A 74 -16.31 0.73 -4.29
C LEU A 74 -16.44 1.81 -3.21
N ALA A 75 -15.94 1.54 -2.00
CA ALA A 75 -16.05 2.47 -0.86
C ALA A 75 -15.00 3.58 -0.88
N GLY A 76 -13.86 3.39 -1.58
CA GLY A 76 -12.72 4.30 -1.53
C GLY A 76 -11.93 4.24 -0.23
N GLN A 77 -12.12 3.22 0.59
CA GLN A 77 -11.51 3.05 1.91
C GLN A 77 -10.81 1.70 2.03
N PRO A 78 -9.60 1.64 2.63
CA PRO A 78 -8.87 0.38 2.78
C PRO A 78 -9.44 -0.46 3.92
N PHE A 79 -9.43 -1.78 3.76
CA PHE A 79 -9.81 -2.76 4.77
C PHE A 79 -11.24 -2.60 5.33
N VAL A 80 -12.23 -2.33 4.48
CA VAL A 80 -13.66 -2.27 4.83
C VAL A 80 -14.42 -3.56 4.47
N GLY A 81 -13.81 -4.45 3.72
CA GLY A 81 -14.37 -5.74 3.33
C GLY A 81 -14.11 -6.86 4.36
N PRO A 82 -14.34 -8.13 3.97
CA PRO A 82 -14.14 -9.29 4.85
C PRO A 82 -12.74 -9.39 5.45
N ALA A 83 -11.69 -9.12 4.66
CA ALA A 83 -10.32 -9.11 5.17
C ALA A 83 -10.08 -8.02 6.23
N GLY A 84 -10.79 -6.89 6.12
CA GLY A 84 -10.74 -5.82 7.11
C GLY A 84 -11.33 -6.25 8.44
N ARG A 85 -12.46 -6.99 8.44
CA ARG A 85 -13.04 -7.53 9.68
C ARG A 85 -12.08 -8.48 10.40
N VAL A 86 -11.43 -9.39 9.67
CA VAL A 86 -10.41 -10.28 10.28
C VAL A 86 -9.22 -9.48 10.82
N LEU A 87 -8.81 -8.40 10.14
CA LEU A 87 -7.79 -7.50 10.68
C LEU A 87 -8.26 -6.86 11.99
N ASP A 88 -9.48 -6.34 12.03
CA ASP A 88 -10.05 -5.69 13.22
C ASP A 88 -10.16 -6.67 14.40
N GLU A 89 -10.63 -7.90 14.18
CA GLU A 89 -10.65 -8.99 15.16
C GLU A 89 -9.26 -9.32 15.69
N GLY A 90 -8.25 -9.37 14.81
CA GLY A 90 -6.85 -9.58 15.18
C GLY A 90 -6.28 -8.43 16.02
N LEU A 91 -6.64 -7.18 15.71
CA LEU A 91 -6.24 -6.01 16.48
C LEU A 91 -6.88 -6.01 17.87
N ASP A 92 -8.17 -6.30 17.96
CA ASP A 92 -8.91 -6.40 19.21
C ASP A 92 -8.32 -7.49 20.11
N ALA A 93 -8.03 -8.67 19.54
CA ALA A 93 -7.37 -9.76 20.26
C ALA A 93 -5.97 -9.41 20.76
N ALA A 94 -5.26 -8.54 20.04
CA ALA A 94 -3.94 -8.03 20.43
C ALA A 94 -4.02 -6.81 21.38
N GLY A 95 -5.22 -6.33 21.73
CA GLY A 95 -5.40 -5.11 22.52
C GLY A 95 -4.99 -3.82 21.81
N ILE A 96 -4.99 -3.80 20.48
CA ILE A 96 -4.60 -2.64 19.67
C ILE A 96 -5.85 -1.90 19.19
N ASP A 97 -6.05 -0.67 19.65
CA ASP A 97 -7.13 0.18 19.14
C ASP A 97 -6.90 0.49 17.65
N ARG A 98 -7.83 0.05 16.81
CA ARG A 98 -7.83 0.29 15.35
C ARG A 98 -7.65 1.78 15.00
N LYS A 99 -8.15 2.68 15.84
CA LYS A 99 -8.03 4.14 15.65
C LYS A 99 -6.61 4.67 15.83
N LEU A 100 -5.72 3.91 16.48
CA LEU A 100 -4.31 4.24 16.65
C LEU A 100 -3.44 3.68 15.53
N ALA A 101 -4.00 2.89 14.62
CA ALA A 101 -3.33 2.32 13.48
C ALA A 101 -3.56 3.15 12.20
N TYR A 102 -2.58 3.13 11.31
CA TYR A 102 -2.71 3.55 9.92
C TYR A 102 -2.76 2.31 9.05
N VAL A 103 -3.69 2.23 8.10
CA VAL A 103 -3.79 1.10 7.18
C VAL A 103 -3.71 1.57 5.74
N THR A 104 -2.98 0.82 4.93
CA THR A 104 -2.81 1.10 3.51
C THR A 104 -2.52 -0.18 2.73
N ASN A 105 -2.29 -0.04 1.43
CA ASN A 105 -1.90 -1.13 0.55
C ASN A 105 -0.66 -0.75 -0.26
N ALA A 106 0.10 -1.73 -0.73
CA ALA A 106 1.23 -1.53 -1.62
C ALA A 106 0.79 -0.94 -2.98
N VAL A 107 -0.42 -1.29 -3.45
CA VAL A 107 -1.04 -0.75 -4.66
C VAL A 107 -2.35 -0.04 -4.29
N LYS A 108 -2.61 1.12 -4.93
CA LYS A 108 -3.76 1.98 -4.58
C LYS A 108 -5.01 1.77 -5.45
N HIS A 109 -4.94 0.92 -6.48
CA HIS A 109 -6.08 0.58 -7.33
C HIS A 109 -6.33 -0.92 -7.32
N PHE A 110 -7.59 -1.31 -7.48
CA PHE A 110 -8.00 -2.71 -7.53
C PHE A 110 -7.68 -3.34 -8.89
N LYS A 111 -6.85 -4.36 -8.90
CA LYS A 111 -6.61 -5.20 -10.07
C LYS A 111 -7.55 -6.39 -10.08
N TRP A 112 -8.35 -6.52 -11.13
CA TRP A 112 -9.33 -7.58 -11.24
C TRP A 112 -9.55 -8.02 -12.69
N GLN A 113 -10.18 -9.17 -12.83
CA GLN A 113 -10.70 -9.68 -14.12
C GLN A 113 -12.18 -10.02 -13.98
N PRO A 114 -13.00 -9.81 -15.04
CA PRO A 114 -14.40 -10.18 -15.00
C PRO A 114 -14.59 -11.69 -15.06
N ARG A 115 -15.47 -12.21 -14.20
CA ARG A 115 -15.98 -13.59 -14.28
C ARG A 115 -17.49 -13.56 -14.09
N GLY A 116 -18.24 -13.55 -15.20
CA GLY A 116 -19.67 -13.24 -15.18
C GLY A 116 -19.91 -11.85 -14.61
N LYS A 117 -20.74 -11.75 -13.57
CA LYS A 117 -21.05 -10.48 -12.88
C LYS A 117 -20.04 -10.12 -11.75
N ARG A 118 -19.02 -10.96 -11.52
CA ARG A 118 -18.08 -10.78 -10.42
C ARG A 118 -16.76 -10.18 -10.92
N ARG A 119 -16.17 -9.30 -10.13
CA ARG A 119 -14.80 -8.79 -10.28
C ARG A 119 -13.86 -9.68 -9.47
N ILE A 120 -13.08 -10.52 -10.16
CA ILE A 120 -12.17 -11.47 -9.51
C ILE A 120 -10.80 -10.84 -9.38
N HIS A 121 -10.36 -10.73 -8.14
CA HIS A 121 -9.04 -10.23 -7.74
C HIS A 121 -7.91 -10.89 -8.56
N GLN A 122 -6.98 -10.05 -9.02
CA GLN A 122 -5.75 -10.47 -9.70
C GLN A 122 -4.55 -9.87 -8.97
N LYS A 123 -3.50 -10.66 -8.81
CA LYS A 123 -2.28 -10.19 -8.14
C LYS A 123 -1.61 -9.06 -8.93
N PRO A 124 -1.18 -7.95 -8.28
CA PRO A 124 -0.37 -6.94 -8.94
C PRO A 124 0.96 -7.51 -9.43
N ASN A 125 1.41 -7.04 -10.60
CA ASN A 125 2.73 -7.37 -11.12
C ASN A 125 3.83 -6.43 -10.58
N ALA A 126 5.09 -6.72 -10.90
CA ALA A 126 6.22 -5.96 -10.39
C ALA A 126 6.22 -4.49 -10.87
N ALA A 127 5.78 -4.24 -12.11
CA ALA A 127 5.72 -2.88 -12.66
C ALA A 127 4.64 -2.04 -11.96
N GLU A 128 3.47 -2.62 -11.69
CA GLU A 128 2.37 -1.97 -10.95
C GLU A 128 2.78 -1.65 -9.51
N LEU A 129 3.47 -2.57 -8.83
CA LEU A 129 4.02 -2.34 -7.49
C LEU A 129 5.07 -1.22 -7.51
N ALA A 130 5.99 -1.23 -8.48
CA ALA A 130 7.02 -0.20 -8.60
C ALA A 130 6.41 1.19 -8.89
N ALA A 131 5.43 1.28 -9.79
CA ALA A 131 4.73 2.51 -10.11
C ALA A 131 3.95 3.09 -8.91
N CYS A 132 3.44 2.24 -8.02
CA CYS A 132 2.68 2.66 -6.84
C CYS A 132 3.57 2.92 -5.60
N ARG A 133 4.81 2.45 -5.61
CA ARG A 133 5.76 2.54 -4.49
C ARG A 133 5.96 3.96 -3.95
N PRO A 134 6.09 5.03 -4.77
CA PRO A 134 6.26 6.39 -4.27
C PRO A 134 5.15 6.85 -3.31
N TRP A 135 3.90 6.39 -3.51
CA TRP A 135 2.80 6.69 -2.59
C TRP A 135 2.99 6.05 -1.23
N LEU A 136 3.35 4.76 -1.20
CA LEU A 136 3.59 4.04 0.05
C LEU A 136 4.76 4.63 0.83
N ASP A 137 5.86 4.95 0.15
CA ASP A 137 7.03 5.57 0.78
C ASP A 137 6.68 6.95 1.38
N ALA A 138 5.86 7.74 0.67
CA ALA A 138 5.40 9.03 1.16
C ALA A 138 4.47 8.89 2.39
N GLU A 139 3.58 7.88 2.41
CA GLU A 139 2.75 7.58 3.58
C GLU A 139 3.62 7.23 4.80
N VAL A 140 4.57 6.33 4.65
CA VAL A 140 5.51 5.94 5.72
C VAL A 140 6.30 7.15 6.21
N ALA A 141 6.83 7.98 5.30
CA ALA A 141 7.60 9.18 5.63
C ALA A 141 6.80 10.25 6.37
N VAL A 142 5.48 10.38 6.08
CA VAL A 142 4.59 11.34 6.74
C VAL A 142 4.10 10.82 8.09
N VAL A 143 3.73 9.54 8.18
CA VAL A 143 3.23 8.91 9.42
C VAL A 143 4.37 8.68 10.41
N LYS A 144 5.52 8.22 9.95
CA LYS A 144 6.70 7.85 10.77
C LYS A 144 6.34 6.86 11.87
N PRO A 145 5.79 5.69 11.50
CA PRO A 145 5.35 4.71 12.48
C PRO A 145 6.53 4.12 13.24
N LYS A 146 6.29 3.62 14.46
CA LYS A 146 7.24 2.81 15.23
C LYS A 146 7.30 1.38 14.69
N VAL A 147 6.17 0.88 14.21
CA VAL A 147 6.03 -0.48 13.69
C VAL A 147 5.37 -0.46 12.31
N VAL A 148 5.96 -1.18 11.37
CA VAL A 148 5.32 -1.49 10.07
C VAL A 148 5.00 -2.97 10.02
N VAL A 149 3.74 -3.30 9.73
CA VAL A 149 3.27 -4.68 9.60
C VAL A 149 2.88 -4.95 8.15
N ALA A 150 3.64 -5.82 7.48
CA ALA A 150 3.33 -6.27 6.13
C ALA A 150 2.35 -7.46 6.16
N LEU A 151 1.18 -7.28 5.58
CA LEU A 151 0.11 -8.27 5.51
C LEU A 151 0.19 -9.06 4.20
N GLY A 152 0.71 -10.27 4.27
CA GLY A 152 0.85 -11.18 3.14
C GLY A 152 2.15 -11.05 2.36
N ALA A 153 2.37 -12.00 1.45
CA ALA A 153 3.64 -12.13 0.73
C ALA A 153 3.93 -10.94 -0.19
N THR A 154 2.92 -10.40 -0.88
CA THR A 154 3.11 -9.29 -1.82
C THR A 154 3.52 -8.02 -1.10
N ALA A 155 2.84 -7.65 -0.02
CA ALA A 155 3.22 -6.50 0.81
C ALA A 155 4.61 -6.68 1.41
N ALA A 156 4.90 -7.86 1.99
CA ALA A 156 6.21 -8.15 2.55
C ALA A 156 7.33 -8.07 1.51
N GLN A 157 7.13 -8.64 0.33
CA GLN A 157 8.12 -8.58 -0.76
C GLN A 157 8.31 -7.18 -1.34
N SER A 158 7.27 -6.36 -1.35
CA SER A 158 7.37 -4.97 -1.79
C SER A 158 8.17 -4.10 -0.81
N LEU A 159 8.13 -4.40 0.48
CA LEU A 159 8.81 -3.65 1.52
C LEU A 159 10.20 -4.18 1.85
N LEU A 160 10.35 -5.50 1.92
CA LEU A 160 11.52 -6.20 2.46
C LEU A 160 12.34 -6.93 1.38
N GLY A 161 11.92 -6.82 0.11
CA GLY A 161 12.62 -7.44 -1.01
C GLY A 161 12.02 -8.78 -1.45
N ARG A 162 12.26 -9.11 -2.73
CA ARG A 162 11.64 -10.25 -3.44
C ARG A 162 11.98 -11.63 -2.84
N GLN A 163 13.05 -11.72 -2.06
CA GLN A 163 13.49 -12.96 -1.42
C GLN A 163 12.75 -13.27 -0.11
N PHE A 164 12.01 -12.28 0.44
CA PHE A 164 11.29 -12.48 1.68
C PHE A 164 10.19 -13.56 1.55
N ARG A 165 10.12 -14.46 2.52
CA ARG A 165 9.19 -15.59 2.56
C ARG A 165 8.34 -15.55 3.83
N VAL A 166 7.12 -15.03 3.73
CA VAL A 166 6.17 -14.93 4.86
C VAL A 166 5.98 -16.27 5.57
N THR A 167 5.90 -17.36 4.83
CA THR A 167 5.73 -18.72 5.41
C THR A 167 6.87 -19.16 6.33
N LYS A 168 8.06 -18.57 6.20
CA LYS A 168 9.26 -18.91 6.98
C LYS A 168 9.64 -17.83 8.00
N GLN A 169 9.27 -16.57 7.74
CA GLN A 169 9.79 -15.40 8.44
C GLN A 169 8.68 -14.56 9.12
N ARG A 170 7.42 -15.02 9.08
CA ARG A 170 6.33 -14.30 9.74
C ARG A 170 6.54 -14.19 11.24
N GLY A 171 6.16 -13.06 11.81
CA GLY A 171 6.26 -12.82 13.25
C GLY A 171 7.66 -12.50 13.75
N VAL A 172 8.69 -12.54 12.88
CA VAL A 172 10.06 -12.20 13.23
C VAL A 172 10.33 -10.76 12.85
N PRO A 173 10.82 -9.90 13.77
CA PRO A 173 11.26 -8.55 13.44
C PRO A 173 12.39 -8.55 12.42
N VAL A 174 12.32 -7.65 11.46
CA VAL A 174 13.32 -7.47 10.39
C VAL A 174 13.89 -6.06 10.48
N GLU A 175 15.20 -5.93 10.38
CA GLU A 175 15.87 -4.63 10.28
C GLU A 175 15.53 -3.96 8.95
N SER A 176 15.13 -2.67 8.99
CA SER A 176 14.74 -1.92 7.82
C SER A 176 14.76 -0.42 8.11
N ASP A 177 15.07 0.38 7.10
CA ASP A 177 15.00 1.85 7.18
C ASP A 177 13.56 2.41 7.19
N LEU A 178 12.56 1.54 7.01
CA LEU A 178 11.14 1.95 6.98
C LEU A 178 10.61 2.37 8.34
N ALA A 179 11.02 1.68 9.40
CA ALA A 179 10.61 1.94 10.79
C ALA A 179 11.55 1.20 11.75
N PRO A 180 11.57 1.59 13.06
CA PRO A 180 12.33 0.88 14.09
C PRO A 180 12.02 -0.62 14.16
N HIS A 181 10.78 -1.01 13.86
CA HIS A 181 10.36 -2.40 13.83
C HIS A 181 9.54 -2.69 12.57
N VAL A 182 9.95 -3.69 11.82
CA VAL A 182 9.19 -4.18 10.66
C VAL A 182 8.92 -5.66 10.85
N VAL A 183 7.65 -6.06 10.71
CA VAL A 183 7.20 -7.44 10.87
C VAL A 183 6.31 -7.81 9.67
N ALA A 184 6.35 -9.06 9.24
CA ALA A 184 5.41 -9.57 8.25
C ALA A 184 4.57 -10.71 8.85
N THR A 185 3.32 -10.79 8.42
CA THR A 185 2.42 -11.89 8.76
C THR A 185 1.57 -12.30 7.56
N VAL A 186 0.70 -13.29 7.73
CA VAL A 186 -0.24 -13.72 6.69
C VAL A 186 -1.23 -12.60 6.34
N HIS A 187 -1.75 -12.62 5.12
CA HIS A 187 -2.82 -11.69 4.76
C HIS A 187 -4.15 -12.15 5.39
N PRO A 188 -4.98 -11.27 5.97
CA PRO A 188 -6.25 -11.65 6.58
C PRO A 188 -7.17 -12.49 5.68
N SER A 189 -7.18 -12.22 4.37
CA SER A 189 -7.95 -13.01 3.41
C SER A 189 -7.53 -14.47 3.28
N SER A 190 -6.33 -14.85 3.74
CA SER A 190 -5.90 -16.25 3.74
C SER A 190 -6.56 -17.04 4.88
N ILE A 191 -6.88 -16.38 5.98
CA ILE A 191 -7.61 -16.97 7.10
C ILE A 191 -9.04 -17.30 6.67
N LEU A 192 -9.72 -16.36 6.01
CA LEU A 192 -11.08 -16.57 5.48
C LEU A 192 -11.20 -17.76 4.51
N ARG A 193 -10.14 -18.07 3.77
CA ARG A 193 -10.14 -19.23 2.86
C ARG A 193 -9.96 -20.57 3.59
N GLN A 194 -9.35 -20.56 4.78
CA GLN A 194 -9.19 -21.78 5.58
C GLN A 194 -10.48 -22.18 6.30
N GLU A 195 -11.29 -21.20 6.71
CA GLU A 195 -12.60 -21.45 7.35
C GLU A 195 -13.63 -22.06 6.39
N THR A 196 -13.45 -21.90 5.06
CA THR A 196 -14.35 -22.45 4.05
C THR A 196 -13.95 -23.83 3.52
N ASP A 197 -12.74 -24.30 3.85
CA ASP A 197 -12.24 -25.62 3.40
C ASP A 197 -12.47 -26.74 4.44
N GLU A 198 -13.07 -26.43 5.60
CA GLU A 198 -13.42 -27.36 6.68
C GLU A 198 -14.93 -27.76 6.68
N ASP A 199 -15.74 -27.29 5.74
CA ASP A 199 -17.12 -27.71 5.45
C ASP A 199 -17.15 -28.68 4.22
#